data_5d8ccef0f98ef3e892f698a2a9e3e6f1
#
_entry.id   5d8ccef0f98ef3e892f698a2a9e3e6f1
#
_cell.length_a   1.000
_cell.length_b   1.000
_cell.length_c   1.000
_cell.angle_alpha   90.00
_cell.angle_beta   90.00
_cell.angle_gamma   90.00
#
_symmetry.space_group_name_H-M   'P 1'
#
loop_
_entity.id
_entity.type
_entity.pdbx_description
1 polymer ?
#
loop_
_entity_poly.entity_id
_entity_poly.type
_entity_poly.pdbx_seq_one_letter_code
_entity_poly.pdbx_strand_id
1 'polypeptide(L)'
;VNILILGTDGRVGDDSTETRTDSLMVLNVGNKDHKVKLVSFMRDTLIHIDGVSNEYTDPSQADYYDQKLNSAYTIGEQNHNRGADYVRQMLKDNFDLDIKYYALVDFQTFATAIDTLFPNGVSMNAQFSTIDGEKVTEVEVPDDLNMKDGVVPNQTIKVGQQQMDGRTLLNYARFRKDDEGDFGRTRRQQEVLTA
;
A
#
# COMPACT_ATOMS: atom_id res chain seq x y z
N VAL A 1 20.71 0.50 4.22
CA VAL A 1 19.70 1.24 4.98
C VAL A 1 18.34 0.71 4.59
N ASN A 2 17.50 0.43 5.59
CA ASN A 2 16.10 0.04 5.39
C ASN A 2 15.20 1.25 5.62
N ILE A 3 14.32 1.52 4.67
CA ILE A 3 13.33 2.60 4.72
C ILE A 3 11.95 1.96 4.58
N LEU A 4 11.10 2.20 5.57
CA LEU A 4 9.70 1.76 5.53
C LEU A 4 8.88 2.74 4.69
N ILE A 5 8.14 2.23 3.73
CA ILE A 5 7.18 3.01 2.93
C ILE A 5 5.77 2.54 3.28
N LEU A 6 4.99 3.45 3.82
CA LEU A 6 3.60 3.23 4.20
C LEU A 6 2.68 4.01 3.26
N GLY A 7 1.89 3.30 2.47
CA GLY A 7 0.80 3.87 1.69
C GLY A 7 -0.49 3.81 2.49
N THR A 8 -1.09 4.95 2.76
CA THR A 8 -2.35 5.05 3.50
C THR A 8 -3.52 5.37 2.58
N ASP A 9 -4.70 4.91 2.94
CA ASP A 9 -5.95 5.23 2.28
C ASP A 9 -6.58 6.54 2.78
N GLY A 10 -5.91 7.22 3.71
CA GLY A 10 -6.36 8.48 4.28
C GLY A 10 -6.48 9.59 3.24
N ARG A 11 -7.50 10.41 3.41
CA ARG A 11 -7.73 11.64 2.64
C ARG A 11 -7.44 12.84 3.53
N VAL A 12 -7.17 13.98 2.90
CA VAL A 12 -7.02 15.24 3.66
C VAL A 12 -8.27 15.50 4.50
N GLY A 13 -8.08 15.57 5.82
CA GLY A 13 -9.16 15.77 6.78
C GLY A 13 -9.73 14.52 7.43
N ASP A 14 -9.27 13.33 7.03
CA ASP A 14 -9.64 12.08 7.69
C ASP A 14 -8.98 11.97 9.07
N ASP A 15 -9.66 11.28 9.99
CA ASP A 15 -9.08 10.94 11.29
C ASP A 15 -8.01 9.85 11.10
N SER A 16 -6.77 10.14 11.49
CA SER A 16 -5.65 9.21 11.37
C SER A 16 -5.86 7.91 12.15
N THR A 17 -6.71 7.94 13.20
CA THR A 17 -7.04 6.77 14.01
C THR A 17 -7.89 5.74 13.29
N GLU A 18 -8.52 6.10 12.16
CA GLU A 18 -9.28 5.20 11.29
C GLU A 18 -8.52 4.82 10.03
N THR A 19 -7.37 5.46 9.78
CA THR A 19 -6.56 5.25 8.58
C THR A 19 -5.88 3.89 8.62
N ARG A 20 -5.97 3.16 7.51
CA ARG A 20 -5.29 1.88 7.32
C ARG A 20 -4.15 2.02 6.33
N THR A 21 -3.14 1.16 6.50
CA THR A 21 -2.08 1.02 5.50
C THR A 21 -2.50 -0.04 4.47
N ASP A 22 -2.75 0.40 3.25
CA ASP A 22 -3.05 -0.50 2.13
C ASP A 22 -1.79 -1.04 1.47
N SER A 23 -0.67 -0.36 1.66
CA SER A 23 0.63 -0.71 1.11
C SER A 23 1.70 -0.59 2.19
N LEU A 24 2.45 -1.65 2.38
CA LEU A 24 3.57 -1.68 3.31
C LEU A 24 4.76 -2.32 2.62
N MET A 25 5.81 -1.53 2.42
CA MET A 25 7.01 -1.94 1.73
C MET A 25 8.26 -1.53 2.50
N VAL A 26 9.33 -2.29 2.33
CA VAL A 26 10.66 -1.93 2.83
C VAL A 26 11.60 -1.79 1.65
N LEU A 27 12.13 -0.58 1.50
CA LEU A 27 13.16 -0.25 0.53
C LEU A 27 14.53 -0.38 1.20
N ASN A 28 15.40 -1.23 0.65
CA ASN A 28 16.78 -1.38 1.11
C ASN A 28 17.74 -0.77 0.10
N VAL A 29 18.52 0.20 0.56
CA VAL A 29 19.51 0.91 -0.25
C VAL A 29 20.88 0.93 0.45
N GLY A 30 21.95 1.19 -0.31
CA GLY A 30 23.29 1.27 0.24
C GLY A 30 23.77 -0.04 0.88
N ASN A 31 23.33 -1.18 0.34
CA ASN A 31 23.76 -2.52 0.76
C ASN A 31 25.07 -2.93 0.05
N LYS A 32 25.65 -4.04 0.50
CA LYS A 32 26.91 -4.58 -0.05
C LYS A 32 26.81 -4.98 -1.52
N ASP A 33 25.61 -5.31 -1.98
CA ASP A 33 25.37 -5.73 -3.37
C ASP A 33 25.24 -4.53 -4.32
N HIS A 34 25.25 -3.30 -3.81
CA HIS A 34 25.01 -2.05 -4.56
C HIS A 34 23.71 -2.07 -5.37
N LYS A 35 22.68 -2.75 -4.86
CA LYS A 35 21.38 -2.89 -5.48
C LYS A 35 20.29 -2.26 -4.63
N VAL A 36 19.30 -1.70 -5.29
CA VAL A 36 18.04 -1.34 -4.63
C VAL A 36 17.21 -2.62 -4.49
N LYS A 37 16.76 -2.92 -3.28
CA LYS A 37 15.88 -4.06 -2.99
C LYS A 37 14.58 -3.52 -2.43
N LEU A 38 13.47 -4.05 -2.92
CA LEU A 38 12.13 -3.67 -2.46
C LEU A 38 11.38 -4.94 -2.06
N VAL A 39 10.87 -4.95 -0.83
CA VAL A 39 10.06 -6.05 -0.28
C VAL A 39 8.69 -5.51 0.08
N SER A 40 7.64 -6.12 -0.46
CA SER A 40 6.25 -5.82 -0.11
C SER A 40 5.74 -6.83 0.90
N PHE A 41 4.95 -6.34 1.85
CA PHE A 41 4.26 -7.16 2.83
C PHE A 41 2.77 -7.18 2.52
N MET A 42 2.19 -8.37 2.47
CA MET A 42 0.76 -8.54 2.24
C MET A 42 -0.02 -8.02 3.45
N ARG A 43 -0.96 -7.11 3.21
CA ARG A 43 -1.71 -6.41 4.26
C ARG A 43 -2.50 -7.33 5.20
N ASP A 44 -2.95 -8.49 4.70
CA ASP A 44 -3.75 -9.46 5.44
C ASP A 44 -2.91 -10.55 6.13
N THR A 45 -1.58 -10.45 6.08
CA THR A 45 -0.69 -11.37 6.80
C THR A 45 -0.98 -11.29 8.29
N LEU A 46 -1.16 -12.43 8.94
CA LEU A 46 -1.29 -12.49 10.39
C LEU A 46 0.08 -12.28 11.04
N ILE A 47 0.12 -11.36 11.98
CA ILE A 47 1.31 -10.99 12.75
C ILE A 47 0.95 -10.88 14.22
N HIS A 48 1.93 -11.03 15.06
CA HIS A 48 1.80 -10.85 16.51
C HIS A 48 2.13 -9.42 16.92
N ILE A 49 1.24 -8.81 17.71
CA ILE A 49 1.49 -7.52 18.36
C ILE A 49 1.39 -7.73 19.87
N ASP A 50 2.50 -7.59 20.56
CA ASP A 50 2.58 -7.82 22.00
C ASP A 50 1.63 -6.89 22.76
N GLY A 51 0.83 -7.46 23.66
CA GLY A 51 -0.11 -6.72 24.49
C GLY A 51 -1.38 -6.22 23.78
N VAL A 52 -1.56 -6.53 22.49
CA VAL A 52 -2.76 -6.16 21.72
C VAL A 52 -3.57 -7.40 21.40
N SER A 53 -4.65 -7.59 22.13
CA SER A 53 -5.54 -8.74 21.96
C SER A 53 -6.39 -8.62 20.71
N ASN A 54 -6.67 -9.75 20.07
CA ASN A 54 -7.66 -9.86 19.01
C ASN A 54 -9.03 -10.12 19.66
N GLU A 55 -9.93 -9.15 19.59
CA GLU A 55 -11.27 -9.24 20.20
C GLU A 55 -12.17 -10.35 19.64
N TYR A 56 -11.78 -10.90 18.47
CA TYR A 56 -12.53 -11.98 17.81
C TYR A 56 -12.01 -13.38 18.17
N THR A 57 -10.98 -13.49 18.99
CA THR A 57 -10.42 -14.77 19.43
C THR A 57 -10.57 -14.96 20.95
N ASP A 58 -10.66 -16.23 21.36
CA ASP A 58 -10.70 -16.58 22.78
C ASP A 58 -9.32 -16.31 23.42
N PRO A 59 -9.26 -15.67 24.61
CA PRO A 59 -8.01 -15.39 25.32
C PRO A 59 -7.12 -16.63 25.59
N SER A 60 -7.69 -17.82 25.56
CA SER A 60 -6.96 -19.07 25.74
C SER A 60 -6.30 -19.60 24.47
N GLN A 61 -6.60 -19.01 23.32
CA GLN A 61 -6.06 -19.47 22.04
C GLN A 61 -4.68 -18.87 21.76
N ALA A 62 -3.85 -19.62 21.03
CA ALA A 62 -2.49 -19.22 20.72
C ALA A 62 -2.44 -17.94 19.83
N ASP A 63 -3.47 -17.69 19.03
CA ASP A 63 -3.61 -16.55 18.12
C ASP A 63 -4.31 -15.34 18.75
N TYR A 64 -4.49 -15.33 20.08
CA TYR A 64 -5.17 -14.24 20.78
C TYR A 64 -4.57 -12.86 20.53
N TYR A 65 -3.25 -12.78 20.31
CA TYR A 65 -2.55 -11.54 19.99
C TYR A 65 -2.25 -11.38 18.49
N ASP A 66 -2.79 -12.25 17.64
CA ASP A 66 -2.56 -12.18 16.22
C ASP A 66 -3.53 -11.20 15.56
N GLN A 67 -2.98 -10.30 14.78
CA GLN A 67 -3.69 -9.24 14.05
C GLN A 67 -3.32 -9.28 12.56
N LYS A 68 -4.14 -8.68 11.71
CA LYS A 68 -3.72 -8.39 10.35
C LYS A 68 -2.61 -7.35 10.34
N LEU A 69 -1.61 -7.54 9.51
CA LEU A 69 -0.46 -6.65 9.39
C LEU A 69 -0.86 -5.19 9.19
N ASN A 70 -1.87 -4.92 8.35
CA ASN A 70 -2.35 -3.57 8.09
C ASN A 70 -3.05 -2.90 9.28
N SER A 71 -3.36 -3.64 10.35
CA SER A 71 -3.94 -3.10 11.58
C SER A 71 -2.90 -2.43 12.46
N ALA A 72 -1.61 -2.76 12.33
CA ALA A 72 -0.56 -2.25 13.21
C ALA A 72 -0.47 -0.72 13.20
N TYR A 73 -0.60 -0.10 12.03
CA TYR A 73 -0.61 1.36 11.91
C TYR A 73 -1.79 1.98 12.65
N THR A 74 -3.01 1.51 12.38
CA THR A 74 -4.24 2.01 12.99
C THR A 74 -4.20 1.87 14.52
N ILE A 75 -3.76 0.72 15.03
CA ILE A 75 -3.59 0.48 16.47
C ILE A 75 -2.60 1.47 17.07
N GLY A 76 -1.49 1.72 16.39
CA GLY A 76 -0.49 2.69 16.84
C GLY A 76 -1.00 4.13 16.82
N GLU A 77 -1.78 4.52 15.81
CA GLU A 77 -2.42 5.85 15.75
C GLU A 77 -3.42 6.05 16.89
N GLN A 78 -4.21 5.04 17.22
CA GLN A 78 -5.12 5.05 18.36
C GLN A 78 -4.37 5.12 19.71
N ASN A 79 -3.08 4.76 19.72
CA ASN A 79 -2.22 4.84 20.90
C ASN A 79 -1.22 6.01 20.77
N HIS A 80 -1.72 7.22 20.97
CA HIS A 80 -0.95 8.48 20.96
C HIS A 80 -0.24 8.80 19.63
N ASN A 81 -0.89 8.52 18.50
CA ASN A 81 -0.38 8.80 17.14
C ASN A 81 0.99 8.14 16.87
N ARG A 82 1.13 6.88 17.27
CA ARG A 82 2.36 6.10 17.14
C ARG A 82 2.29 5.04 16.02
N GLY A 83 1.52 5.28 14.97
CA GLY A 83 1.28 4.31 13.91
C GLY A 83 2.56 3.78 13.27
N ALA A 84 3.46 4.66 12.84
CA ALA A 84 4.73 4.26 12.24
C ALA A 84 5.64 3.49 13.22
N ASP A 85 5.63 3.85 14.50
CA ASP A 85 6.42 3.15 15.53
C ASP A 85 5.89 1.72 15.73
N TYR A 86 4.58 1.55 15.76
CA TYR A 86 3.95 0.22 15.89
C TYR A 86 4.28 -0.68 14.71
N VAL A 87 4.24 -0.13 13.48
CA VAL A 87 4.61 -0.89 12.28
C VAL A 87 6.10 -1.28 12.32
N ARG A 88 6.98 -0.37 12.71
CA ARG A 88 8.42 -0.66 12.83
C ARG A 88 8.69 -1.74 13.87
N GLN A 89 8.06 -1.63 15.04
CA GLN A 89 8.21 -2.63 16.11
C GLN A 89 7.64 -3.98 15.67
N MET A 90 6.47 -4.02 15.02
CA MET A 90 5.88 -5.21 14.46
C MET A 90 6.81 -5.90 13.46
N LEU A 91 7.44 -5.14 12.55
CA LEU A 91 8.40 -5.67 11.58
C LEU A 91 9.66 -6.21 12.27
N LYS A 92 10.10 -5.57 13.36
CA LYS A 92 11.22 -6.06 14.17
C LYS A 92 10.88 -7.38 14.86
N ASP A 93 9.72 -7.46 15.50
CA ASP A 93 9.33 -8.60 16.32
C ASP A 93 8.97 -9.83 15.48
N ASN A 94 8.30 -9.66 14.33
CA ASN A 94 7.83 -10.75 13.51
C ASN A 94 8.83 -11.17 12.41
N PHE A 95 9.67 -10.27 11.92
CA PHE A 95 10.55 -10.51 10.77
C PHE A 95 12.01 -10.18 11.02
N ASP A 96 12.38 -9.76 12.23
CA ASP A 96 13.74 -9.31 12.60
C ASP A 96 14.28 -8.19 11.71
N LEU A 97 13.39 -7.30 11.25
CA LEU A 97 13.74 -6.14 10.43
C LEU A 97 13.88 -4.90 11.30
N ASP A 98 15.10 -4.40 11.41
CA ASP A 98 15.38 -3.14 12.10
C ASP A 98 15.29 -1.98 11.10
N ILE A 99 14.31 -1.08 11.31
CA ILE A 99 14.00 0.01 10.41
C ILE A 99 14.02 1.33 11.17
N LYS A 100 14.89 2.25 10.75
CA LYS A 100 15.05 3.56 11.37
C LYS A 100 14.20 4.64 10.70
N TYR A 101 14.12 4.62 9.38
CA TYR A 101 13.47 5.65 8.58
C TYR A 101 12.16 5.15 7.99
N TYR A 102 11.18 6.06 7.88
CA TYR A 102 9.93 5.78 7.19
C TYR A 102 9.45 6.96 6.36
N ALA A 103 8.64 6.68 5.36
CA ALA A 103 7.87 7.65 4.60
C ALA A 103 6.40 7.22 4.62
N LEU A 104 5.54 8.17 4.96
CA LEU A 104 4.09 8.00 4.92
C LEU A 104 3.56 8.73 3.69
N VAL A 105 2.83 8.01 2.83
CA VAL A 105 2.35 8.52 1.54
C VAL A 105 0.84 8.30 1.45
N ASP A 106 0.07 9.38 1.39
CA ASP A 106 -1.35 9.33 1.05
C ASP A 106 -1.57 9.49 -0.47
N PHE A 107 -2.81 9.37 -0.91
CA PHE A 107 -3.16 9.43 -2.33
C PHE A 107 -2.80 10.77 -2.98
N GLN A 108 -3.13 11.87 -2.33
CA GLN A 108 -2.87 13.20 -2.88
C GLN A 108 -1.38 13.49 -2.95
N THR A 109 -0.64 13.16 -1.89
CA THR A 109 0.82 13.35 -1.83
C THR A 109 1.51 12.52 -2.91
N PHE A 110 1.09 11.28 -3.12
CA PHE A 110 1.63 10.43 -4.18
C PHE A 110 1.42 11.06 -5.56
N ALA A 111 0.18 11.42 -5.91
CA ALA A 111 -0.13 11.99 -7.22
C ALA A 111 0.61 13.31 -7.45
N THR A 112 0.65 14.20 -6.45
CA THR A 112 1.35 15.48 -6.53
C THR A 112 2.86 15.28 -6.72
N ALA A 113 3.47 14.33 -6.00
CA ALA A 113 4.90 14.03 -6.13
C ALA A 113 5.23 13.53 -7.55
N ILE A 114 4.42 12.62 -8.09
CA ILE A 114 4.62 12.11 -9.46
C ILE A 114 4.50 13.24 -10.50
N ASP A 115 3.45 14.05 -10.43
CA ASP A 115 3.24 15.15 -11.39
C ASP A 115 4.36 16.20 -11.32
N THR A 116 4.94 16.42 -10.13
CA THR A 116 6.04 17.34 -9.93
C THR A 116 7.37 16.80 -10.49
N LEU A 117 7.65 15.51 -10.21
CA LEU A 117 8.91 14.87 -10.62
C LEU A 117 8.89 14.45 -12.10
N PHE A 118 7.74 14.09 -12.61
CA PHE A 118 7.54 13.58 -13.97
C PHE A 118 6.41 14.34 -14.69
N PRO A 119 6.65 15.62 -15.09
CA PRO A 119 5.59 16.45 -15.67
C PRO A 119 5.04 15.91 -17.01
N ASN A 120 5.76 15.02 -17.67
CA ASN A 120 5.31 14.33 -18.90
C ASN A 120 4.74 12.93 -18.60
N GLY A 121 4.50 12.60 -17.32
CA GLY A 121 4.06 11.29 -16.89
C GLY A 121 5.18 10.26 -16.80
N VAL A 122 4.83 9.11 -16.24
CA VAL A 122 5.70 7.93 -16.12
C VAL A 122 5.30 6.91 -17.20
N SER A 123 6.29 6.38 -17.91
CA SER A 123 6.07 5.36 -18.93
C SER A 123 5.79 4.00 -18.27
N MET A 124 4.58 3.49 -18.47
CA MET A 124 4.12 2.23 -17.89
C MET A 124 3.55 1.31 -18.96
N ASN A 125 3.84 0.02 -18.85
CA ASN A 125 3.14 -1.01 -19.59
C ASN A 125 2.06 -1.63 -18.71
N ALA A 126 0.84 -1.08 -18.79
CA ALA A 126 -0.27 -1.52 -17.94
C ALA A 126 -0.65 -2.97 -18.21
N GLN A 127 -0.59 -3.81 -17.17
CA GLN A 127 -0.92 -5.22 -17.22
C GLN A 127 -1.93 -5.57 -16.15
N PHE A 128 -2.95 -6.34 -16.55
CA PHE A 128 -3.96 -6.88 -15.66
C PHE A 128 -4.08 -8.38 -15.89
N SER A 129 -4.47 -9.11 -14.86
CA SER A 129 -4.87 -10.50 -14.99
C SER A 129 -6.24 -10.60 -15.67
N THR A 130 -6.71 -11.81 -15.89
CA THR A 130 -8.09 -12.06 -16.34
C THR A 130 -9.10 -11.53 -15.31
N ILE A 131 -10.31 -11.27 -15.78
CA ILE A 131 -11.49 -11.01 -14.92
C ILE A 131 -12.50 -12.10 -15.26
N ASP A 132 -12.92 -12.89 -14.27
CA ASP A 132 -13.76 -14.06 -14.43
C ASP A 132 -13.23 -15.06 -15.50
N GLY A 133 -11.90 -15.22 -15.56
CA GLY A 133 -11.20 -16.07 -16.51
C GLY A 133 -11.02 -15.50 -17.91
N GLU A 134 -11.58 -14.33 -18.18
CA GLU A 134 -11.52 -13.69 -19.52
C GLU A 134 -10.41 -12.62 -19.57
N LYS A 135 -9.70 -12.57 -20.69
CA LYS A 135 -8.71 -11.52 -20.94
C LYS A 135 -9.38 -10.16 -21.10
N VAL A 136 -8.78 -9.15 -20.50
CA VAL A 136 -9.26 -7.78 -20.59
C VAL A 136 -8.33 -6.92 -21.45
N THR A 137 -8.90 -5.94 -22.14
CA THR A 137 -8.16 -4.92 -22.91
C THR A 137 -8.13 -3.58 -22.19
N GLU A 138 -9.02 -3.40 -21.23
CA GLU A 138 -9.13 -2.22 -20.39
C GLU A 138 -9.87 -2.58 -19.09
N VAL A 139 -9.69 -1.78 -18.05
CA VAL A 139 -10.39 -1.91 -16.78
C VAL A 139 -10.93 -0.57 -16.32
N GLU A 140 -12.02 -0.62 -15.57
CA GLU A 140 -12.57 0.53 -14.86
C GLU A 140 -12.03 0.55 -13.42
N VAL A 141 -11.41 1.66 -13.02
CA VAL A 141 -10.84 1.83 -11.67
C VAL A 141 -11.48 3.00 -10.96
N PRO A 142 -11.76 2.88 -9.66
CA PRO A 142 -12.22 4.02 -8.86
C PRO A 142 -11.20 5.15 -8.88
N ASP A 143 -11.67 6.36 -9.16
CA ASP A 143 -10.87 7.56 -9.28
C ASP A 143 -11.10 8.46 -8.07
N ASP A 144 -10.54 8.07 -6.93
CA ASP A 144 -10.81 8.69 -5.63
C ASP A 144 -10.42 10.17 -5.57
N LEU A 145 -9.35 10.60 -6.25
CA LEU A 145 -8.93 12.00 -6.28
C LEU A 145 -9.91 12.91 -7.01
N ASN A 146 -10.80 12.35 -7.84
CA ASN A 146 -11.86 13.08 -8.54
C ASN A 146 -13.24 12.88 -7.90
N MET A 147 -13.31 12.42 -6.67
CA MET A 147 -14.56 12.30 -5.93
C MET A 147 -15.26 13.67 -5.85
N LYS A 148 -16.56 13.70 -6.17
CA LYS A 148 -17.42 14.87 -6.04
C LYS A 148 -18.71 14.48 -5.34
N ASP A 149 -19.12 15.28 -4.37
CA ASP A 149 -20.38 15.10 -3.62
C ASP A 149 -20.56 13.66 -3.07
N GLY A 150 -19.45 13.04 -2.59
CA GLY A 150 -19.43 11.69 -2.07
C GLY A 150 -19.47 10.59 -3.12
N VAL A 151 -19.47 10.93 -4.42
CA VAL A 151 -19.47 9.98 -5.53
C VAL A 151 -18.08 9.88 -6.13
N VAL A 152 -17.54 8.64 -6.18
CA VAL A 152 -16.26 8.33 -6.80
C VAL A 152 -16.51 7.92 -8.25
N PRO A 153 -16.05 8.69 -9.25
CA PRO A 153 -16.16 8.28 -10.65
C PRO A 153 -15.19 7.14 -10.96
N ASN A 154 -15.35 6.53 -12.12
CA ASN A 154 -14.39 5.57 -12.63
C ASN A 154 -13.47 6.21 -13.68
N GLN A 155 -12.22 5.72 -13.73
CA GLN A 155 -11.28 5.98 -14.81
C GLN A 155 -11.06 4.68 -15.58
N THR A 156 -11.08 4.75 -16.92
CA THR A 156 -10.71 3.62 -17.78
C THR A 156 -9.20 3.59 -17.97
N ILE A 157 -8.57 2.46 -17.68
CA ILE A 157 -7.15 2.23 -17.97
C ILE A 157 -7.04 1.09 -18.98
N LYS A 158 -6.43 1.37 -20.14
CA LYS A 158 -6.19 0.37 -21.18
C LYS A 158 -4.94 -0.44 -20.89
N VAL A 159 -4.93 -1.70 -21.33
CA VAL A 159 -3.74 -2.55 -21.33
C VAL A 159 -2.72 -2.00 -22.33
N GLY A 160 -1.44 -2.08 -21.98
CA GLY A 160 -0.33 -1.74 -22.86
C GLY A 160 0.46 -0.52 -22.44
N GLN A 161 1.41 -0.17 -23.32
CA GLN A 161 2.35 0.93 -23.08
C GLN A 161 1.66 2.28 -23.15
N GLN A 162 1.84 3.10 -22.11
CA GLN A 162 1.24 4.44 -22.01
C GLN A 162 2.00 5.32 -21.04
N GLN A 163 1.78 6.64 -21.15
CA GLN A 163 2.24 7.62 -20.17
C GLN A 163 1.15 7.80 -19.12
N MET A 164 1.51 7.68 -17.84
CA MET A 164 0.58 7.84 -16.72
C MET A 164 0.98 9.06 -15.90
N ASP A 165 0.03 9.98 -15.69
CA ASP A 165 0.16 11.03 -14.69
C ASP A 165 0.02 10.46 -13.26
N GLY A 166 0.21 11.29 -12.24
CA GLY A 166 0.17 10.85 -10.84
C GLY A 166 -1.14 10.20 -10.46
N ARG A 167 -2.28 10.74 -10.91
CA ARG A 167 -3.61 10.18 -10.68
C ARG A 167 -3.78 8.80 -11.33
N THR A 168 -3.44 8.68 -12.60
CA THR A 168 -3.56 7.40 -13.35
C THR A 168 -2.64 6.34 -12.76
N LEU A 169 -1.41 6.73 -12.41
CA LEU A 169 -0.45 5.83 -11.79
C LEU A 169 -0.93 5.33 -10.42
N LEU A 170 -1.52 6.21 -9.61
CA LEU A 170 -2.16 5.85 -8.34
C LEU A 170 -3.29 4.85 -8.54
N ASN A 171 -4.20 5.11 -9.49
CA ASN A 171 -5.34 4.25 -9.75
C ASN A 171 -4.89 2.88 -10.28
N TYR A 172 -3.87 2.84 -11.14
CA TYR A 172 -3.23 1.61 -11.59
C TYR A 172 -2.64 0.80 -10.42
N ALA A 173 -1.89 1.45 -9.53
CA ALA A 173 -1.28 0.80 -8.37
C ALA A 173 -2.31 0.26 -7.36
N ARG A 174 -3.51 0.85 -7.29
CA ARG A 174 -4.56 0.46 -6.34
C ARG A 174 -5.52 -0.60 -6.86
N PHE A 175 -5.56 -0.84 -8.16
CA PHE A 175 -6.50 -1.80 -8.77
C PHE A 175 -6.30 -3.22 -8.21
N ARG A 176 -7.40 -3.91 -7.88
CA ARG A 176 -7.41 -5.26 -7.31
C ARG A 176 -8.62 -6.12 -7.70
N LYS A 177 -9.34 -5.72 -8.74
CA LYS A 177 -10.58 -6.39 -9.15
C LYS A 177 -10.38 -7.37 -10.31
N ASP A 178 -9.14 -7.78 -10.60
CA ASP A 178 -8.84 -8.88 -11.48
C ASP A 178 -8.67 -10.20 -10.69
N ASP A 179 -8.48 -11.31 -11.39
CA ASP A 179 -8.41 -12.64 -10.77
C ASP A 179 -7.18 -12.84 -9.87
N GLU A 180 -6.14 -12.00 -9.99
CA GLU A 180 -5.01 -11.97 -9.06
C GLU A 180 -5.30 -11.22 -7.75
N GLY A 181 -6.33 -10.38 -7.73
CA GLY A 181 -6.75 -9.67 -6.54
C GLY A 181 -5.64 -8.86 -5.87
N ASP A 182 -5.39 -9.11 -4.59
CA ASP A 182 -4.39 -8.37 -3.80
C ASP A 182 -2.94 -8.69 -4.22
N PHE A 183 -2.67 -9.87 -4.72
CA PHE A 183 -1.34 -10.20 -5.28
C PHE A 183 -1.02 -9.36 -6.51
N GLY A 184 -1.98 -9.21 -7.43
CA GLY A 184 -1.84 -8.36 -8.60
C GLY A 184 -1.63 -6.89 -8.22
N ARG A 185 -2.35 -6.39 -7.21
CA ARG A 185 -2.16 -5.06 -6.67
C ARG A 185 -0.74 -4.87 -6.11
N THR A 186 -0.26 -5.78 -5.30
CA THR A 186 1.10 -5.72 -4.72
C THR A 186 2.17 -5.70 -5.82
N ARG A 187 2.01 -6.51 -6.86
CA ARG A 187 2.91 -6.52 -8.01
C ARG A 187 2.91 -5.16 -8.73
N ARG A 188 1.75 -4.59 -9.03
CA ARG A 188 1.64 -3.27 -9.68
C ARG A 188 2.25 -2.15 -8.83
N GLN A 189 2.11 -2.20 -7.51
CA GLN A 189 2.76 -1.23 -6.62
C GLN A 189 4.29 -1.30 -6.72
N GLN A 190 4.86 -2.50 -6.82
CA GLN A 190 6.30 -2.66 -7.04
C GLN A 190 6.73 -2.15 -8.42
N GLU A 191 5.96 -2.45 -9.47
CA GLU A 191 6.21 -1.93 -10.83
C GLU A 191 6.24 -0.41 -10.84
N VAL A 192 5.28 0.24 -10.20
CA VAL A 192 5.20 1.71 -10.11
C VAL A 192 6.40 2.31 -9.38
N LEU A 193 6.87 1.70 -8.29
CA LEU A 193 8.02 2.20 -7.54
C LEU A 193 9.37 1.94 -8.20
N THR A 194 9.42 1.10 -9.21
CA THR A 194 10.64 0.74 -9.94
C THR A 194 10.70 1.33 -11.36
N ALA A 195 9.64 1.97 -11.78
CA ALA A 195 9.57 2.69 -13.06
C ALA A 195 10.18 4.09 -12.95
#